data_2bbf0ab706047e9e56f0e80533d9531b
#
_entry.id   2bbf0ab706047e9e56f0e80533d9531b
#
_cell.length_a   1.000
_cell.length_b   1.000
_cell.length_c   1.000
_cell.angle_alpha   90.00
_cell.angle_beta   90.00
_cell.angle_gamma   90.00
#
_symmetry.space_group_name_H-M   'P 1'
#
loop_
_entity.id
_entity.type
_entity.pdbx_description
1 polymer ?
#
loop_
_entity_poly.entity_id
_entity_poly.type
_entity_poly.pdbx_seq_one_letter_code
_entity_poly.pdbx_strand_id
1 'polypeptide(L)'
;MKVVISRFNPETDSEPHFETYEVSVSEGARVLNVLDAVHDTIDASLGYRHCCRGGQCGSCAVRVNGEPALACMQEAKDGDIIEPLSLPRIRDLIVDIAPAIAQMAWLNTGSCFECSHVTADDIEEIKPLRECIECFSCISSCPAVGASTYAGPTAIRQQQRLNLDPRDKADRVEEAVAKGLFSCTTCHKCVEVCPKSIETPRKAVEKLRALAVKRGLSLPAHKSLASLIESTGRSVERKEPTFLERVSDVIEPEGEVRATVGFFVGCMFNGRVVQPALDAMEVLKRNGIRVIIPKSQVCCGSPLIRTGFTGFIPELQERNVKAFVDAGVDTVLTMCAGCGSTLKNDYNTPFRVADITEFLAEIGFEEPAKVEGTYTYHDPCHLLRGQHISEQPRVLLKSVAEKFVDMSPRCCGAGGGVKSGQPEEAALIGAVRAEMVKETGADYIVTVCPFCEFHLHQVTGLTVKNIASLMLEGYRKKDC
;
A
#
# COMPACT_ATOMS: atom_id res chain seq x y z
N MET A 1 -33.18 -7.21 8.35
CA MET A 1 -31.70 -7.17 8.22
C MET A 1 -31.10 -7.51 9.57
N LYS A 2 -30.16 -8.43 9.61
CA LYS A 2 -29.34 -8.75 10.80
C LYS A 2 -28.05 -7.98 10.76
N VAL A 3 -27.62 -7.39 11.89
CA VAL A 3 -26.31 -6.75 12.04
C VAL A 3 -25.69 -7.14 13.37
N VAL A 4 -24.37 -7.15 13.44
CA VAL A 4 -23.60 -7.45 14.65
C VAL A 4 -22.90 -6.16 15.08
N ILE A 5 -23.18 -5.68 16.28
CA ILE A 5 -22.63 -4.41 16.79
C ILE A 5 -21.73 -4.68 17.98
N SER A 6 -20.54 -4.11 17.98
CA SER A 6 -19.62 -4.16 19.10
C SER A 6 -20.09 -3.23 20.23
N ARG A 7 -20.39 -3.80 21.40
CA ARG A 7 -20.91 -3.12 22.58
C ARG A 7 -19.83 -3.01 23.66
N PHE A 8 -19.89 -1.95 24.42
CA PHE A 8 -19.05 -1.75 25.61
C PHE A 8 -19.60 -0.60 26.47
N ASN A 9 -19.96 -0.90 27.69
CA ASN A 9 -20.28 0.11 28.69
C ASN A 9 -19.21 0.08 29.81
N PRO A 10 -18.39 1.13 29.96
CA PRO A 10 -17.29 1.15 30.93
C PRO A 10 -17.74 1.05 32.41
N GLU A 11 -19.02 1.22 32.70
CA GLU A 11 -19.56 1.11 34.04
C GLU A 11 -19.93 -0.34 34.44
N THR A 12 -20.21 -1.20 33.42
CA THR A 12 -20.74 -2.56 33.65
C THR A 12 -19.88 -3.65 33.04
N ASP A 13 -19.16 -3.35 31.96
CA ASP A 13 -18.48 -4.35 31.16
C ASP A 13 -16.96 -4.35 31.43
N SER A 14 -16.40 -5.54 31.65
CA SER A 14 -14.95 -5.73 31.79
C SER A 14 -14.25 -5.72 30.42
N GLU A 15 -14.93 -6.20 29.38
CA GLU A 15 -14.40 -6.32 28.02
C GLU A 15 -15.50 -6.03 26.99
N PRO A 16 -15.14 -5.56 25.78
CA PRO A 16 -16.08 -5.42 24.69
C PRO A 16 -16.67 -6.77 24.26
N HIS A 17 -17.93 -6.77 23.88
CA HIS A 17 -18.65 -7.95 23.37
C HIS A 17 -19.44 -7.59 22.10
N PHE A 18 -19.96 -8.59 21.42
CA PHE A 18 -20.78 -8.41 20.23
C PHE A 18 -22.22 -8.79 20.51
N GLU A 19 -23.15 -7.95 20.05
CA GLU A 19 -24.58 -8.23 20.08
C GLU A 19 -25.17 -8.23 18.68
N THR A 20 -26.14 -9.11 18.45
CA THR A 20 -26.84 -9.23 17.17
C THR A 20 -28.20 -8.56 17.26
N TYR A 21 -28.48 -7.68 16.31
CA TYR A 21 -29.75 -6.96 16.20
C TYR A 21 -30.46 -7.31 14.91
N GLU A 22 -31.76 -7.52 15.00
CA GLU A 22 -32.65 -7.65 13.84
C GLU A 22 -33.45 -6.35 13.69
N VAL A 23 -33.22 -5.65 12.58
CA VAL A 23 -33.86 -4.37 12.30
C VAL A 23 -34.66 -4.39 11.00
N SER A 24 -35.75 -3.65 11.00
CA SER A 24 -36.55 -3.40 9.79
C SER A 24 -36.15 -2.05 9.23
N VAL A 25 -35.41 -2.06 8.12
CA VAL A 25 -34.98 -0.86 7.40
C VAL A 25 -35.29 -1.01 5.92
N SER A 26 -35.41 0.11 5.18
CA SER A 26 -35.64 0.11 3.74
C SER A 26 -34.45 -0.45 2.97
N GLU A 27 -34.69 -0.95 1.78
CA GLU A 27 -33.64 -1.32 0.82
C GLU A 27 -32.73 -0.12 0.52
N GLY A 28 -31.42 -0.34 0.48
CA GLY A 28 -30.40 0.71 0.32
C GLY A 28 -30.17 1.58 1.55
N ALA A 29 -30.71 1.19 2.72
CA ALA A 29 -30.43 1.89 3.98
C ALA A 29 -28.93 1.97 4.26
N ARG A 30 -28.51 3.09 4.86
CA ARG A 30 -27.13 3.27 5.30
C ARG A 30 -26.93 2.68 6.71
N VAL A 31 -25.68 2.36 7.03
CA VAL A 31 -25.31 1.89 8.37
C VAL A 31 -25.84 2.82 9.46
N LEU A 32 -25.81 4.14 9.24
CA LEU A 32 -26.37 5.09 10.20
C LEU A 32 -27.89 4.90 10.42
N ASN A 33 -28.65 4.56 9.37
CA ASN A 33 -30.08 4.28 9.50
C ASN A 33 -30.35 3.01 10.33
N VAL A 34 -29.44 2.02 10.21
CA VAL A 34 -29.49 0.80 11.04
C VAL A 34 -29.22 1.13 12.50
N LEU A 35 -28.18 1.94 12.79
CA LEU A 35 -27.85 2.39 14.14
C LEU A 35 -28.99 3.21 14.77
N ASP A 36 -29.61 4.13 13.99
CA ASP A 36 -30.79 4.86 14.42
C ASP A 36 -31.96 3.90 14.76
N ALA A 37 -32.25 2.93 13.89
CA ALA A 37 -33.33 1.96 14.10
C ALA A 37 -33.09 1.09 15.35
N VAL A 38 -31.85 0.63 15.60
CA VAL A 38 -31.50 -0.09 16.84
C VAL A 38 -31.76 0.79 18.04
N HIS A 39 -31.23 2.02 18.05
CA HIS A 39 -31.35 2.95 19.17
C HIS A 39 -32.79 3.33 19.45
N ASP A 40 -33.59 3.64 18.43
CA ASP A 40 -34.92 4.18 18.61
C ASP A 40 -35.99 3.11 18.94
N THR A 41 -35.76 1.85 18.49
CA THR A 41 -36.81 0.83 18.59
C THR A 41 -36.44 -0.42 19.39
N ILE A 42 -35.14 -0.68 19.64
CA ILE A 42 -34.69 -1.90 20.28
C ILE A 42 -33.89 -1.62 21.55
N ASP A 43 -32.81 -0.82 21.45
CA ASP A 43 -31.88 -0.57 22.53
C ASP A 43 -31.38 0.88 22.55
N ALA A 44 -32.06 1.71 23.31
CA ALA A 44 -31.75 3.14 23.50
C ALA A 44 -30.42 3.39 24.25
N SER A 45 -29.73 2.34 24.72
CA SER A 45 -28.42 2.46 25.36
C SER A 45 -27.28 2.49 24.38
N LEU A 46 -27.50 2.16 23.09
CA LEU A 46 -26.47 2.13 22.04
C LEU A 46 -25.83 3.50 21.84
N GLY A 47 -24.54 3.59 22.14
CA GLY A 47 -23.74 4.80 21.98
C GLY A 47 -23.07 4.89 20.59
N TYR A 48 -23.41 5.91 19.79
CA TYR A 48 -22.77 6.22 18.51
C TYR A 48 -22.79 7.72 18.25
N ARG A 49 -21.99 8.18 17.26
CA ARG A 49 -21.93 9.60 16.89
C ARG A 49 -22.48 9.84 15.50
N HIS A 50 -23.21 10.93 15.33
CA HIS A 50 -23.63 11.44 14.03
C HIS A 50 -23.85 12.96 14.09
N CYS A 51 -23.90 13.62 12.90
CA CYS A 51 -24.26 15.02 12.79
C CYS A 51 -24.86 15.32 11.41
N CYS A 52 -24.05 15.58 10.39
CA CYS A 52 -24.53 16.11 9.09
C CYS A 52 -25.32 15.10 8.22
N ARG A 53 -25.19 13.80 8.45
CA ARG A 53 -25.81 12.71 7.67
C ARG A 53 -25.52 12.72 6.17
N GLY A 54 -24.56 13.54 5.71
CA GLY A 54 -24.23 13.79 4.30
C GLY A 54 -22.74 13.70 3.97
N GLY A 55 -21.94 12.94 4.73
CA GLY A 55 -20.52 12.69 4.43
C GLY A 55 -19.58 13.88 4.58
N GLN A 56 -19.96 14.94 5.35
CA GLN A 56 -19.21 16.20 5.44
C GLN A 56 -18.54 16.43 6.80
N CYS A 57 -19.03 15.88 7.89
CA CYS A 57 -18.53 16.23 9.23
C CYS A 57 -17.61 15.17 9.86
N GLY A 58 -17.53 13.97 9.31
CA GLY A 58 -16.68 12.89 9.81
C GLY A 58 -17.14 12.21 11.12
N SER A 59 -18.13 12.77 11.84
CA SER A 59 -18.51 12.33 13.19
C SER A 59 -18.99 10.87 13.27
N CYS A 60 -19.60 10.35 12.20
CA CYS A 60 -20.18 9.01 12.15
C CYS A 60 -19.20 7.93 11.66
N ALA A 61 -17.90 8.17 11.74
CA ALA A 61 -16.91 7.20 11.31
C ALA A 61 -16.88 5.98 12.26
N VAL A 62 -17.03 4.80 11.69
CA VAL A 62 -17.00 3.48 12.33
C VAL A 62 -16.21 2.50 11.49
N ARG A 63 -16.02 1.27 11.93
CA ARG A 63 -15.58 0.17 11.06
C ARG A 63 -16.77 -0.71 10.71
N VAL A 64 -16.85 -1.10 9.46
CA VAL A 64 -17.80 -2.08 8.95
C VAL A 64 -17.00 -3.24 8.38
N ASN A 65 -17.21 -4.43 8.91
CA ASN A 65 -16.42 -5.62 8.54
C ASN A 65 -14.89 -5.39 8.63
N GLY A 66 -14.46 -4.68 9.68
CA GLY A 66 -13.05 -4.36 9.94
C GLY A 66 -12.51 -3.12 9.20
N GLU A 67 -13.21 -2.57 8.20
CA GLU A 67 -12.75 -1.42 7.41
C GLU A 67 -13.44 -0.13 7.83
N PRO A 68 -12.70 0.98 8.02
CA PRO A 68 -13.28 2.28 8.35
C PRO A 68 -14.19 2.81 7.24
N ALA A 69 -15.35 3.29 7.66
CA ALA A 69 -16.34 3.90 6.79
C ALA A 69 -17.10 5.02 7.52
N LEU A 70 -17.74 5.91 6.76
CA LEU A 70 -18.73 6.84 7.32
C LEU A 70 -20.08 6.13 7.36
N ALA A 71 -20.66 5.92 8.53
CA ALA A 71 -21.93 5.22 8.70
C ALA A 71 -23.07 5.87 7.87
N CYS A 72 -23.04 7.18 7.68
CA CYS A 72 -24.02 7.90 6.87
C CYS A 72 -23.87 7.72 5.35
N MET A 73 -22.75 7.14 4.89
CA MET A 73 -22.46 6.93 3.45
C MET A 73 -22.40 5.44 3.09
N GLN A 74 -21.98 4.59 4.03
CA GLN A 74 -21.86 3.16 3.82
C GLN A 74 -23.24 2.51 3.77
N GLU A 75 -23.54 1.82 2.67
CA GLU A 75 -24.72 0.97 2.55
C GLU A 75 -24.61 -0.21 3.50
N ALA A 76 -25.68 -0.48 4.25
CA ALA A 76 -25.74 -1.59 5.19
C ALA A 76 -26.14 -2.89 4.48
N LYS A 77 -25.51 -3.99 4.87
CA LYS A 77 -25.79 -5.33 4.35
C LYS A 77 -26.15 -6.29 5.49
N ASP A 78 -26.88 -7.33 5.14
CA ASP A 78 -27.19 -8.40 6.09
C ASP A 78 -25.91 -9.09 6.55
N GLY A 79 -25.75 -9.24 7.86
CA GLY A 79 -24.54 -9.81 8.47
C GLY A 79 -23.41 -8.82 8.73
N ASP A 80 -23.56 -7.53 8.42
CA ASP A 80 -22.50 -6.54 8.69
C ASP A 80 -22.11 -6.50 10.18
N ILE A 81 -20.78 -6.49 10.41
CA ILE A 81 -20.18 -6.31 11.73
C ILE A 81 -19.75 -4.85 11.86
N ILE A 82 -20.36 -4.15 12.84
CA ILE A 82 -20.12 -2.72 13.07
C ILE A 82 -19.32 -2.54 14.35
N GLU A 83 -18.16 -1.91 14.26
CA GLU A 83 -17.21 -1.71 15.34
C GLU A 83 -16.77 -0.23 15.41
N PRO A 84 -16.26 0.24 16.56
CA PRO A 84 -15.65 1.56 16.64
C PRO A 84 -14.36 1.62 15.79
N LEU A 85 -13.91 2.82 15.45
CA LEU A 85 -12.55 3.02 14.93
C LEU A 85 -11.52 2.42 15.89
N SER A 86 -10.34 2.01 15.38
CA SER A 86 -9.23 1.51 16.21
C SER A 86 -8.52 2.68 16.93
N LEU A 87 -9.27 3.33 17.81
CA LEU A 87 -8.85 4.41 18.70
C LEU A 87 -9.32 4.04 20.12
N PRO A 88 -8.82 4.70 21.18
CA PRO A 88 -9.27 4.43 22.53
C PRO A 88 -10.80 4.51 22.65
N ARG A 89 -11.44 3.43 23.14
CA ARG A 89 -12.89 3.34 23.23
C ARG A 89 -13.40 4.07 24.47
N ILE A 90 -14.46 4.85 24.32
CA ILE A 90 -15.21 5.47 25.43
C ILE A 90 -16.41 4.58 25.78
N ARG A 91 -17.27 4.30 24.80
CA ARG A 91 -18.48 3.47 24.95
C ARG A 91 -18.94 2.99 23.58
N ASP A 92 -19.34 1.75 23.44
CA ASP A 92 -19.88 1.16 22.20
C ASP A 92 -19.08 1.56 20.96
N LEU A 93 -19.66 2.35 20.05
CA LEU A 93 -19.02 2.86 18.84
C LEU A 93 -18.34 4.23 19.02
N ILE A 94 -18.40 4.80 20.23
CA ILE A 94 -17.79 6.10 20.55
C ILE A 94 -16.35 5.90 20.97
N VAL A 95 -15.44 6.60 20.28
CA VAL A 95 -14.01 6.60 20.59
C VAL A 95 -13.53 7.97 21.05
N ASP A 96 -12.43 7.98 21.83
CA ASP A 96 -11.71 9.19 22.18
C ASP A 96 -10.83 9.63 20.98
N ILE A 97 -11.14 10.78 20.42
CA ILE A 97 -10.37 11.40 19.33
C ILE A 97 -9.31 12.38 19.83
N ALA A 98 -9.25 12.66 21.13
CA ALA A 98 -8.29 13.60 21.71
C ALA A 98 -6.83 13.21 21.44
N PRO A 99 -6.41 11.93 21.50
CA PRO A 99 -5.06 11.53 21.13
C PRO A 99 -4.72 11.83 19.65
N ALA A 100 -5.69 11.64 18.74
CA ALA A 100 -5.51 11.97 17.33
C ALA A 100 -5.42 13.49 17.09
N ILE A 101 -6.22 14.27 17.80
CA ILE A 101 -6.15 15.74 17.78
C ILE A 101 -4.84 16.22 18.39
N ALA A 102 -4.36 15.62 19.47
CA ALA A 102 -3.08 15.96 20.11
C ALA A 102 -1.89 15.80 19.16
N GLN A 103 -1.96 14.86 18.20
CA GLN A 103 -0.95 14.74 17.15
C GLN A 103 -0.91 15.97 16.19
N MET A 104 -1.90 16.84 16.24
CA MET A 104 -1.96 18.07 15.47
C MET A 104 -1.81 19.34 16.35
N ALA A 105 -1.88 19.21 17.67
CA ALA A 105 -1.84 20.35 18.60
C ALA A 105 -0.52 21.15 18.57
N TRP A 106 0.56 20.52 18.08
CA TRP A 106 1.87 21.16 17.88
C TRP A 106 1.93 22.02 16.61
N LEU A 107 0.91 21.95 15.74
CA LEU A 107 0.81 22.73 14.51
C LEU A 107 0.38 24.17 14.83
N ASN A 108 1.25 24.92 15.48
CA ASN A 108 0.99 26.33 15.70
C ASN A 108 0.99 27.07 14.36
N THR A 109 -0.06 27.85 14.12
CA THR A 109 -0.10 28.70 12.92
C THR A 109 0.84 29.89 13.12
N GLY A 110 1.97 29.86 12.44
CA GLY A 110 2.93 30.99 12.36
C GLY A 110 2.47 32.01 11.32
N SER A 111 1.21 32.47 11.38
CA SER A 111 0.65 33.35 10.36
C SER A 111 1.28 34.73 10.38
N CYS A 112 1.73 35.22 9.23
CA CYS A 112 2.06 36.59 8.98
C CYS A 112 0.93 37.24 8.18
N PHE A 113 0.17 38.11 8.82
CA PHE A 113 -0.96 38.79 8.18
C PHE A 113 -0.57 39.95 7.29
N GLU A 114 0.70 40.38 7.31
CA GLU A 114 1.10 41.63 6.69
C GLU A 114 1.43 41.57 5.20
N CYS A 115 1.66 40.38 4.60
CA CYS A 115 2.40 40.38 3.33
C CYS A 115 2.02 39.34 2.32
N SER A 116 0.96 38.56 2.49
CA SER A 116 0.81 37.42 1.61
C SER A 116 -0.35 37.57 0.64
N HIS A 117 -0.03 37.87 -0.60
CA HIS A 117 -0.96 37.64 -1.69
C HIS A 117 -1.12 36.12 -1.85
N VAL A 118 -2.32 35.62 -1.66
CA VAL A 118 -2.69 34.26 -1.98
C VAL A 118 -3.20 34.26 -3.43
N THR A 119 -2.54 33.53 -4.27
CA THR A 119 -2.91 33.41 -5.69
C THR A 119 -3.94 32.30 -5.91
N ALA A 120 -4.54 32.25 -7.10
CA ALA A 120 -5.41 31.13 -7.49
C ALA A 120 -4.63 29.80 -7.55
N ASP A 121 -3.36 29.83 -7.96
CA ASP A 121 -2.49 28.65 -8.05
C ASP A 121 -2.19 28.08 -6.66
N ASP A 122 -1.91 28.94 -5.66
CA ASP A 122 -1.74 28.52 -4.27
C ASP A 122 -3.00 27.78 -3.75
N ILE A 123 -4.18 28.31 -4.08
CA ILE A 123 -5.45 27.70 -3.68
C ILE A 123 -5.66 26.33 -4.34
N GLU A 124 -5.38 26.21 -5.64
CA GLU A 124 -5.53 24.91 -6.35
C GLU A 124 -4.50 23.88 -5.83
N GLU A 125 -3.30 24.28 -5.47
CA GLU A 125 -2.31 23.36 -4.88
C GLU A 125 -2.71 22.89 -3.47
N ILE A 126 -3.28 23.77 -2.65
CA ILE A 126 -3.75 23.48 -1.29
C ILE A 126 -5.05 22.65 -1.29
N LYS A 127 -5.94 22.88 -2.26
CA LYS A 127 -7.30 22.35 -2.33
C LYS A 127 -7.42 20.85 -2.05
N PRO A 128 -6.62 19.94 -2.67
CA PRO A 128 -6.73 18.52 -2.42
C PRO A 128 -6.44 18.13 -0.96
N LEU A 129 -5.63 18.91 -0.26
CA LEU A 129 -5.25 18.66 1.12
C LEU A 129 -6.24 19.24 2.13
N ARG A 130 -6.93 20.33 1.78
CA ARG A 130 -7.88 21.01 2.68
C ARG A 130 -9.24 20.32 2.80
N GLU A 131 -9.58 19.39 1.89
CA GLU A 131 -10.87 18.70 1.88
C GLU A 131 -11.06 17.69 3.04
N CYS A 132 -10.06 17.54 3.88
CA CYS A 132 -10.12 16.65 5.03
C CYS A 132 -11.21 17.07 6.02
N ILE A 133 -12.06 16.11 6.38
CA ILE A 133 -13.15 16.27 7.35
C ILE A 133 -12.79 15.74 8.75
N GLU A 134 -11.53 15.40 8.99
CA GLU A 134 -11.00 14.95 10.28
C GLU A 134 -11.78 13.77 10.89
N CYS A 135 -12.24 12.84 10.05
CA CYS A 135 -12.95 11.64 10.48
C CYS A 135 -12.04 10.58 11.14
N PHE A 136 -10.72 10.73 11.04
CA PHE A 136 -9.69 9.84 11.58
C PHE A 136 -9.69 8.39 11.08
N SER A 137 -10.46 8.05 10.05
CA SER A 137 -10.44 6.73 9.41
C SER A 137 -9.02 6.33 8.96
N CYS A 138 -8.25 7.29 8.44
CA CYS A 138 -6.87 7.08 8.02
C CYS A 138 -5.90 6.80 9.19
N ILE A 139 -6.12 7.37 10.37
CA ILE A 139 -5.34 7.09 11.59
C ILE A 139 -5.69 5.69 12.10
N SER A 140 -6.97 5.37 12.20
CA SER A 140 -7.47 4.06 12.62
C SER A 140 -6.90 2.89 11.79
N SER A 141 -6.62 3.11 10.51
CA SER A 141 -6.13 2.08 9.59
C SER A 141 -4.62 2.13 9.35
N CYS A 142 -3.93 3.14 9.86
CA CYS A 142 -2.52 3.35 9.55
C CYS A 142 -1.64 2.30 10.25
N PRO A 143 -0.87 1.49 9.52
CA PRO A 143 -0.02 0.47 10.14
C PRO A 143 1.18 1.05 10.90
N ALA A 144 1.55 2.31 10.64
CA ALA A 144 2.67 2.98 11.29
C ALA A 144 2.29 3.72 12.57
N VAL A 145 1.03 4.16 12.70
CA VAL A 145 0.54 4.81 13.92
C VAL A 145 0.52 3.79 15.06
N GLY A 146 1.11 4.16 16.19
CA GLY A 146 1.23 3.28 17.36
C GLY A 146 2.39 2.28 17.30
N ALA A 147 2.92 1.98 16.09
CA ALA A 147 4.08 1.11 15.88
C ALA A 147 5.38 1.89 15.57
N SER A 148 5.31 3.21 15.49
CA SER A 148 6.43 4.09 15.14
C SER A 148 6.23 5.49 15.70
N THR A 149 7.20 6.37 15.46
CA THR A 149 7.12 7.81 15.81
C THR A 149 6.19 8.61 14.91
N TYR A 150 5.55 7.98 13.93
CA TYR A 150 4.69 8.64 12.93
C TYR A 150 3.45 9.27 13.54
N ALA A 151 3.34 10.59 13.47
CA ALA A 151 2.19 11.35 13.96
C ALA A 151 0.87 11.06 13.21
N GLY A 152 0.94 10.34 12.12
CA GLY A 152 -0.22 9.89 11.35
C GLY A 152 -0.52 10.72 10.10
N PRO A 153 -1.34 10.15 9.21
CA PRO A 153 -1.64 10.75 7.91
C PRO A 153 -2.29 12.14 8.02
N THR A 154 -3.21 12.32 8.97
CA THR A 154 -3.92 13.60 9.17
C THR A 154 -2.96 14.72 9.56
N ALA A 155 -2.05 14.47 10.52
CA ALA A 155 -1.07 15.46 10.98
C ALA A 155 -0.10 15.87 9.85
N ILE A 156 0.51 14.90 9.16
CA ILE A 156 1.46 15.18 8.08
C ILE A 156 0.77 15.84 6.87
N ARG A 157 -0.46 15.44 6.54
CA ARG A 157 -1.27 16.12 5.52
C ARG A 157 -1.51 17.58 5.88
N GLN A 158 -1.88 17.86 7.14
CA GLN A 158 -2.10 19.23 7.62
C GLN A 158 -0.82 20.04 7.59
N GLN A 159 0.31 19.43 7.93
CA GLN A 159 1.63 20.02 7.84
C GLN A 159 1.93 20.50 6.42
N GLN A 160 1.73 19.64 5.41
CA GLN A 160 1.95 20.03 4.02
C GLN A 160 0.97 21.09 3.54
N ARG A 161 -0.30 21.02 3.98
CA ARG A 161 -1.29 22.05 3.66
C ARG A 161 -0.83 23.44 4.14
N LEU A 162 -0.28 23.50 5.36
CA LEU A 162 0.25 24.76 5.93
C LEU A 162 1.55 25.17 5.23
N ASN A 163 2.42 24.22 4.89
CA ASN A 163 3.66 24.51 4.16
C ASN A 163 3.41 25.12 2.76
N LEU A 164 2.27 24.81 2.14
CA LEU A 164 1.85 25.38 0.86
C LEU A 164 1.13 26.74 1.01
N ASP A 165 0.73 27.12 2.21
CA ASP A 165 0.05 28.39 2.44
C ASP A 165 1.09 29.52 2.56
N PRO A 166 1.13 30.50 1.64
CA PRO A 166 2.13 31.57 1.67
C PRO A 166 2.04 32.45 2.93
N ARG A 167 0.96 32.37 3.66
CA ARG A 167 0.75 33.11 4.93
C ARG A 167 1.37 32.42 6.14
N ASP A 168 1.64 31.10 6.04
CA ASP A 168 2.30 30.35 7.12
C ASP A 168 3.82 30.52 7.01
N LYS A 169 4.47 30.89 8.11
CA LYS A 169 5.92 31.16 8.17
C LYS A 169 6.66 30.19 9.10
N ALA A 170 5.96 29.20 9.67
CA ALA A 170 6.60 28.19 10.50
C ALA A 170 7.41 27.19 9.63
N ASP A 171 8.46 26.62 10.21
CA ASP A 171 9.23 25.56 9.54
C ASP A 171 8.50 24.21 9.59
N ARG A 172 7.59 24.03 8.66
CA ARG A 172 6.75 22.83 8.57
C ARG A 172 7.53 21.59 8.17
N VAL A 173 8.65 21.72 7.53
CA VAL A 173 9.48 20.59 7.09
C VAL A 173 10.23 19.98 8.27
N GLU A 174 10.89 20.80 9.09
CA GLU A 174 11.60 20.36 10.29
C GLU A 174 10.64 19.73 11.30
N GLU A 175 9.50 20.40 11.53
CA GLU A 175 8.43 19.87 12.40
C GLU A 175 7.93 18.51 11.91
N ALA A 176 7.71 18.32 10.60
CA ALA A 176 7.26 17.04 10.05
C ALA A 176 8.31 15.92 10.25
N VAL A 177 9.60 16.24 10.07
CA VAL A 177 10.69 15.29 10.33
C VAL A 177 10.70 14.88 11.80
N ALA A 178 10.58 15.82 12.73
CA ALA A 178 10.51 15.55 14.17
C ALA A 178 9.29 14.71 14.56
N LYS A 179 8.24 14.68 13.73
CA LYS A 179 7.00 13.92 13.92
C LYS A 179 6.93 12.65 13.07
N GLY A 180 8.07 12.07 12.73
CA GLY A 180 8.17 10.76 12.10
C GLY A 180 7.82 10.76 10.61
N LEU A 181 8.08 11.83 9.87
CA LEU A 181 7.85 11.91 8.43
C LEU A 181 8.40 10.69 7.66
N PHE A 182 9.57 10.17 8.06
CA PHE A 182 10.21 9.03 7.42
C PHE A 182 9.69 7.66 7.88
N SER A 183 8.82 7.60 8.88
CA SER A 183 8.19 6.36 9.35
C SER A 183 6.95 5.95 8.54
N CYS A 184 6.48 6.80 7.63
CA CYS A 184 5.40 6.44 6.71
C CYS A 184 5.86 5.41 5.68
N THR A 185 5.18 4.27 5.62
CA THR A 185 5.48 3.18 4.65
C THR A 185 4.99 3.45 3.23
N THR A 186 4.34 4.58 2.98
CA THR A 186 3.70 4.93 1.69
C THR A 186 2.77 3.82 1.14
N CYS A 187 2.07 3.13 2.02
CA CYS A 187 1.24 1.97 1.68
C CYS A 187 -0.14 2.33 1.08
N HIS A 188 -0.49 3.60 1.01
CA HIS A 188 -1.76 4.14 0.49
C HIS A 188 -3.04 3.67 1.22
N LYS A 189 -2.97 2.99 2.37
CA LYS A 189 -4.18 2.60 3.13
C LYS A 189 -5.01 3.82 3.55
N CYS A 190 -4.35 4.92 3.89
CA CYS A 190 -5.01 6.18 4.23
C CYS A 190 -5.76 6.82 3.05
N VAL A 191 -5.40 6.51 1.81
CA VAL A 191 -6.14 6.95 0.60
C VAL A 191 -7.37 6.08 0.40
N GLU A 192 -7.20 4.76 0.50
CA GLU A 192 -8.27 3.75 0.32
C GLU A 192 -9.46 4.00 1.26
N VAL A 193 -9.18 4.30 2.55
CA VAL A 193 -10.24 4.53 3.56
C VAL A 193 -10.70 5.98 3.64
N CYS A 194 -10.15 6.87 2.82
CA CYS A 194 -10.47 8.29 2.88
C CYS A 194 -11.76 8.59 2.11
N PRO A 195 -12.84 9.07 2.78
CA PRO A 195 -14.09 9.41 2.09
C PRO A 195 -13.95 10.62 1.14
N LYS A 196 -12.79 11.28 1.13
CA LYS A 196 -12.42 12.39 0.25
C LYS A 196 -11.27 12.03 -0.70
N SER A 197 -10.82 10.78 -0.74
CA SER A 197 -9.77 10.26 -1.62
C SER A 197 -8.48 11.11 -1.61
N ILE A 198 -8.09 11.63 -0.43
CA ILE A 198 -6.92 12.50 -0.30
C ILE A 198 -5.64 11.69 -0.45
N GLU A 199 -4.86 11.97 -1.47
CA GLU A 199 -3.58 11.35 -1.82
C GLU A 199 -2.44 11.74 -0.86
N THR A 200 -2.63 11.51 0.45
CA THR A 200 -1.68 11.93 1.51
C THR A 200 -0.24 11.44 1.25
N PRO A 201 0.03 10.18 0.84
CA PRO A 201 1.41 9.74 0.58
C PRO A 201 2.09 10.58 -0.51
N ARG A 202 1.44 10.78 -1.65
CA ARG A 202 2.01 11.48 -2.81
C ARG A 202 2.02 12.99 -2.64
N LYS A 203 0.89 13.56 -2.18
CA LYS A 203 0.71 15.02 -2.11
C LYS A 203 1.22 15.65 -0.82
N ALA A 204 1.48 14.87 0.22
CA ALA A 204 2.02 15.39 1.47
C ALA A 204 3.35 14.73 1.86
N VAL A 205 3.36 13.42 2.14
CA VAL A 205 4.57 12.75 2.69
C VAL A 205 5.77 12.87 1.75
N GLU A 206 5.62 12.49 0.48
CA GLU A 206 6.72 12.51 -0.49
C GLU A 206 7.19 13.94 -0.82
N LYS A 207 6.26 14.89 -0.86
CA LYS A 207 6.61 16.32 -1.06
C LYS A 207 7.42 16.89 0.11
N LEU A 208 6.97 16.63 1.34
CA LEU A 208 7.73 17.06 2.54
C LEU A 208 9.09 16.35 2.63
N ARG A 209 9.17 15.05 2.29
CA ARG A 209 10.46 14.33 2.21
C ARG A 209 11.41 14.95 1.19
N ALA A 210 10.90 15.36 0.01
CA ALA A 210 11.72 16.03 -0.99
C ALA A 210 12.24 17.40 -0.49
N LEU A 211 11.42 18.15 0.24
CA LEU A 211 11.84 19.39 0.89
C LEU A 211 12.86 19.13 2.01
N ALA A 212 12.64 18.10 2.83
CA ALA A 212 13.58 17.69 3.88
C ALA A 212 14.95 17.30 3.31
N VAL A 213 14.99 16.55 2.22
CA VAL A 213 16.24 16.20 1.52
C VAL A 213 16.98 17.46 1.03
N LYS A 214 16.27 18.42 0.43
CA LYS A 214 16.87 19.70 -0.02
C LYS A 214 17.49 20.51 1.13
N ARG A 215 16.98 20.34 2.35
CA ARG A 215 17.48 20.97 3.59
C ARG A 215 18.52 20.11 4.36
N GLY A 216 18.91 18.95 3.82
CA GLY A 216 19.86 18.04 4.47
C GLY A 216 19.29 17.23 5.65
N LEU A 217 17.96 17.22 5.83
CA LEU A 217 17.25 16.54 6.92
C LEU A 217 16.88 15.08 6.57
N SER A 218 17.60 14.44 5.66
CA SER A 218 17.36 13.07 5.26
C SER A 218 18.00 12.06 6.22
N LEU A 219 17.46 10.83 6.27
CA LEU A 219 18.10 9.74 7.00
C LEU A 219 19.42 9.31 6.31
N PRO A 220 20.48 9.00 7.08
CA PRO A 220 21.78 8.58 6.51
C PRO A 220 21.67 7.40 5.54
N ALA A 221 20.88 6.37 5.87
CA ALA A 221 20.67 5.21 5.00
C ALA A 221 19.97 5.57 3.69
N HIS A 222 19.07 6.54 3.68
CA HIS A 222 18.42 7.03 2.46
C HIS A 222 19.39 7.79 1.58
N LYS A 223 20.30 8.58 2.17
CA LYS A 223 21.36 9.27 1.43
C LYS A 223 22.32 8.28 0.78
N SER A 224 22.76 7.25 1.51
CA SER A 224 23.61 6.19 0.98
C SER A 224 22.94 5.43 -0.18
N LEU A 225 21.64 5.14 -0.04
CA LEU A 225 20.85 4.52 -1.11
C LEU A 225 20.76 5.40 -2.35
N ALA A 226 20.54 6.70 -2.19
CA ALA A 226 20.51 7.64 -3.30
C ALA A 226 21.85 7.69 -4.03
N SER A 227 22.97 7.83 -3.30
CA SER A 227 24.32 7.82 -3.88
C SER A 227 24.63 6.51 -4.62
N LEU A 228 24.17 5.36 -4.12
CA LEU A 228 24.31 4.08 -4.81
C LEU A 228 23.54 4.06 -6.14
N ILE A 229 22.31 4.59 -6.16
CA ILE A 229 21.50 4.64 -7.40
C ILE A 229 22.14 5.60 -8.41
N GLU A 230 22.53 6.79 -7.99
CA GLU A 230 23.18 7.78 -8.85
C GLU A 230 24.46 7.25 -9.48
N SER A 231 25.31 6.55 -8.71
CA SER A 231 26.59 6.05 -9.21
C SER A 231 26.50 4.76 -10.02
N THR A 232 25.48 3.91 -9.78
CA THR A 232 25.41 2.56 -10.37
C THR A 232 24.15 2.30 -11.19
N GLY A 233 23.15 3.15 -11.13
CA GLY A 233 21.82 2.90 -11.69
C GLY A 233 21.04 1.79 -10.95
N ARG A 234 21.43 1.39 -9.74
CA ARG A 234 20.83 0.27 -8.98
C ARG A 234 20.61 0.63 -7.53
N SER A 235 19.51 0.14 -6.95
CA SER A 235 19.17 0.37 -5.53
C SER A 235 19.76 -0.69 -4.58
N VAL A 236 20.47 -1.68 -5.07
CA VAL A 236 21.14 -2.71 -4.30
C VAL A 236 22.50 -3.03 -4.90
N GLU A 237 23.45 -3.40 -4.07
CA GLU A 237 24.68 -4.00 -4.51
C GLU A 237 24.39 -5.34 -5.18
N ARG A 238 25.09 -5.62 -6.26
CA ARG A 238 24.91 -6.87 -6.99
C ARG A 238 25.60 -8.03 -6.30
N LYS A 239 24.98 -9.21 -6.38
CA LYS A 239 25.63 -10.50 -6.24
C LYS A 239 25.84 -11.07 -7.63
N GLU A 240 27.04 -11.49 -7.92
CA GLU A 240 27.39 -12.04 -9.23
C GLU A 240 27.05 -13.54 -9.31
N PRO A 241 26.59 -14.03 -10.47
CA PRO A 241 26.11 -13.28 -11.63
C PRO A 241 24.67 -12.77 -11.43
N THR A 242 24.38 -11.60 -12.03
CA THR A 242 23.04 -10.99 -11.98
C THR A 242 22.06 -11.67 -12.93
N PHE A 243 20.75 -11.40 -12.82
CA PHE A 243 19.76 -11.89 -13.78
C PHE A 243 20.10 -11.47 -15.22
N LEU A 244 20.40 -10.18 -15.44
CA LEU A 244 20.71 -9.66 -16.78
C LEU A 244 21.98 -10.29 -17.40
N GLU A 245 22.89 -10.81 -16.59
CA GLU A 245 24.08 -11.55 -17.05
C GLU A 245 23.77 -13.02 -17.35
N ARG A 246 22.69 -13.59 -16.81
CA ARG A 246 22.31 -15.00 -16.96
C ARG A 246 21.37 -15.26 -18.13
N VAL A 247 20.65 -14.25 -18.61
CA VAL A 247 19.63 -14.42 -19.65
C VAL A 247 20.05 -13.77 -20.97
N SER A 248 19.53 -14.25 -22.07
CA SER A 248 19.66 -13.62 -23.40
C SER A 248 18.83 -12.34 -23.48
N ASP A 249 19.10 -11.49 -24.48
CA ASP A 249 18.32 -10.28 -24.74
C ASP A 249 16.88 -10.61 -25.18
N VAL A 250 16.69 -11.78 -25.77
CA VAL A 250 15.41 -12.31 -26.20
C VAL A 250 15.29 -13.74 -25.69
N ILE A 251 14.14 -14.03 -25.07
CA ILE A 251 13.74 -15.39 -24.70
C ILE A 251 12.59 -15.79 -25.60
N GLU A 252 12.84 -16.82 -26.43
CA GLU A 252 11.83 -17.36 -27.32
C GLU A 252 10.89 -18.30 -26.57
N PRO A 253 9.58 -18.30 -26.87
CA PRO A 253 8.63 -19.17 -26.25
C PRO A 253 8.77 -20.63 -26.68
N GLU A 254 8.12 -21.53 -25.93
CA GLU A 254 7.88 -22.88 -26.37
C GLU A 254 6.63 -22.90 -27.29
N GLY A 255 6.81 -23.34 -28.54
CA GLY A 255 5.72 -23.41 -29.52
C GLY A 255 5.36 -22.05 -30.16
N GLU A 256 4.08 -21.82 -30.39
CA GLU A 256 3.59 -20.63 -31.08
C GLU A 256 3.70 -19.37 -30.21
N VAL A 257 4.13 -18.25 -30.82
CA VAL A 257 4.18 -16.95 -30.14
C VAL A 257 2.78 -16.37 -29.95
N ARG A 258 2.30 -16.36 -28.72
CA ARG A 258 0.99 -15.77 -28.36
C ARG A 258 1.10 -14.25 -28.14
N ALA A 259 2.22 -13.78 -27.60
CA ALA A 259 2.50 -12.35 -27.39
C ALA A 259 4.00 -12.08 -27.33
N THR A 260 4.37 -10.82 -27.59
CA THR A 260 5.74 -10.31 -27.40
C THR A 260 5.71 -9.16 -26.38
N VAL A 261 6.56 -9.23 -25.36
CA VAL A 261 6.60 -8.26 -24.27
C VAL A 261 8.02 -7.83 -23.92
N GLY A 262 8.19 -6.63 -23.40
CA GLY A 262 9.39 -6.24 -22.69
C GLY A 262 9.36 -6.72 -21.24
N PHE A 263 10.50 -6.95 -20.61
CA PHE A 263 10.59 -7.32 -19.20
C PHE A 263 11.47 -6.36 -18.41
N PHE A 264 10.85 -5.66 -17.47
CA PHE A 264 11.52 -4.79 -16.50
C PHE A 264 11.82 -5.59 -15.24
N VAL A 265 13.08 -6.04 -15.06
CA VAL A 265 13.44 -6.95 -13.97
C VAL A 265 13.46 -6.28 -12.59
N GLY A 266 13.83 -5.00 -12.51
CA GLY A 266 14.02 -4.30 -11.26
C GLY A 266 15.26 -4.73 -10.46
N CYS A 267 15.73 -3.86 -9.56
CA CYS A 267 17.05 -4.02 -8.92
C CYS A 267 17.16 -5.26 -8.02
N MET A 268 16.11 -5.57 -7.24
CA MET A 268 16.13 -6.70 -6.31
C MET A 268 16.19 -8.04 -7.03
N PHE A 269 15.36 -8.23 -8.06
CA PHE A 269 15.36 -9.45 -8.86
C PHE A 269 16.59 -9.55 -9.77
N ASN A 270 17.15 -8.41 -10.18
CA ASN A 270 18.40 -8.43 -10.94
C ASN A 270 19.61 -8.82 -10.08
N GLY A 271 19.72 -8.31 -8.84
CA GLY A 271 20.95 -8.37 -8.07
C GLY A 271 20.94 -9.15 -6.75
N ARG A 272 19.76 -9.49 -6.19
CA ARG A 272 19.66 -10.09 -4.86
C ARG A 272 18.82 -11.36 -4.82
N VAL A 273 17.67 -11.37 -5.45
CA VAL A 273 16.69 -12.47 -5.43
C VAL A 273 16.45 -12.89 -6.87
N VAL A 274 17.49 -13.45 -7.48
CA VAL A 274 17.53 -13.69 -8.95
C VAL A 274 16.63 -14.85 -9.37
N GLN A 275 16.50 -15.88 -8.55
CA GLN A 275 15.81 -17.12 -8.93
C GLN A 275 14.34 -16.91 -9.32
N PRO A 276 13.51 -16.14 -8.61
CA PRO A 276 12.11 -15.90 -9.04
C PRO A 276 12.00 -15.22 -10.41
N ALA A 277 12.98 -14.39 -10.80
CA ALA A 277 12.99 -13.78 -12.13
C ALA A 277 13.33 -14.80 -13.23
N LEU A 278 14.25 -15.74 -12.96
CA LEU A 278 14.54 -16.85 -13.87
C LEU A 278 13.31 -17.77 -14.00
N ASP A 279 12.66 -18.09 -12.88
CA ASP A 279 11.44 -18.92 -12.87
C ASP A 279 10.31 -18.23 -13.66
N ALA A 280 10.18 -16.90 -13.55
CA ALA A 280 9.22 -16.13 -14.34
C ALA A 280 9.48 -16.23 -15.86
N MET A 281 10.75 -16.25 -16.29
CA MET A 281 11.07 -16.46 -17.70
C MET A 281 10.60 -17.83 -18.21
N GLU A 282 10.82 -18.89 -17.43
CA GLU A 282 10.34 -20.23 -17.79
C GLU A 282 8.79 -20.30 -17.80
N VAL A 283 8.13 -19.64 -16.84
CA VAL A 283 6.66 -19.53 -16.85
C VAL A 283 6.17 -18.82 -18.11
N LEU A 284 6.75 -17.68 -18.49
CA LEU A 284 6.37 -16.92 -19.68
C LEU A 284 6.66 -17.71 -20.96
N LYS A 285 7.83 -18.32 -21.07
CA LYS A 285 8.26 -19.15 -22.20
C LYS A 285 7.28 -20.30 -22.44
N ARG A 286 6.89 -21.02 -21.38
CA ARG A 286 5.92 -22.13 -21.44
C ARG A 286 4.53 -21.66 -21.90
N ASN A 287 4.16 -20.42 -21.55
CA ASN A 287 2.88 -19.86 -21.94
C ASN A 287 2.88 -19.17 -23.33
N GLY A 288 3.89 -19.41 -24.15
CA GLY A 288 3.95 -18.88 -25.50
C GLY A 288 4.34 -17.40 -25.60
N ILE A 289 5.02 -16.85 -24.60
CA ILE A 289 5.38 -15.43 -24.55
C ILE A 289 6.83 -15.22 -24.94
N ARG A 290 7.05 -14.46 -26.01
CA ARG A 290 8.38 -13.94 -26.38
C ARG A 290 8.71 -12.78 -25.44
N VAL A 291 9.88 -12.83 -24.78
CA VAL A 291 10.30 -11.81 -23.81
C VAL A 291 11.54 -11.09 -24.30
N ILE A 292 11.47 -9.76 -24.45
CA ILE A 292 12.59 -8.89 -24.80
C ILE A 292 13.12 -8.23 -23.53
N ILE A 293 14.43 -8.33 -23.27
CA ILE A 293 15.07 -7.90 -22.03
C ILE A 293 16.19 -6.90 -22.33
N PRO A 294 15.87 -5.59 -22.43
CA PRO A 294 16.90 -4.57 -22.63
C PRO A 294 17.92 -4.58 -21.48
N LYS A 295 19.21 -4.72 -21.80
CA LYS A 295 20.29 -4.74 -20.78
C LYS A 295 20.61 -3.35 -20.22
N SER A 296 20.19 -2.29 -20.92
CA SER A 296 20.41 -0.89 -20.54
C SER A 296 19.44 -0.37 -19.48
N GLN A 297 18.44 -1.18 -19.05
CA GLN A 297 17.50 -0.80 -18.00
C GLN A 297 18.21 -0.52 -16.67
N VAL A 298 17.69 0.46 -15.92
CA VAL A 298 18.23 0.90 -14.63
C VAL A 298 17.14 0.90 -13.56
N CYS A 299 17.46 1.35 -12.35
CA CYS A 299 16.49 1.48 -11.27
C CYS A 299 15.22 2.25 -11.71
N CYS A 300 14.05 1.78 -11.33
CA CYS A 300 12.79 2.48 -11.61
C CYS A 300 12.66 3.83 -10.87
N GLY A 301 13.55 4.15 -9.93
CA GLY A 301 13.49 5.36 -9.13
C GLY A 301 12.51 5.32 -7.94
N SER A 302 11.72 4.26 -7.78
CA SER A 302 10.78 4.15 -6.66
C SER A 302 11.41 4.46 -5.30
N PRO A 303 12.57 3.90 -4.92
CA PRO A 303 13.22 4.23 -3.65
C PRO A 303 13.54 5.70 -3.49
N LEU A 304 13.96 6.38 -4.57
CA LEU A 304 14.28 7.81 -4.55
C LEU A 304 13.04 8.66 -4.34
N ILE A 305 11.96 8.40 -5.08
CA ILE A 305 10.68 9.11 -4.93
C ILE A 305 10.16 8.97 -3.49
N ARG A 306 10.13 7.73 -2.98
CA ARG A 306 9.57 7.43 -1.65
C ARG A 306 10.42 7.97 -0.49
N THR A 307 11.71 8.24 -0.70
CA THR A 307 12.62 8.82 0.31
C THR A 307 12.92 10.31 0.10
N GLY A 308 12.44 10.91 -0.99
CA GLY A 308 12.52 12.35 -1.26
C GLY A 308 13.72 12.78 -2.11
N PHE A 309 14.55 11.85 -2.63
CA PHE A 309 15.69 12.16 -3.49
C PHE A 309 15.26 12.25 -4.96
N THR A 310 14.54 13.29 -5.33
CA THR A 310 13.88 13.38 -6.64
C THR A 310 14.75 13.91 -7.77
N GLY A 311 15.95 14.44 -7.49
CA GLY A 311 16.79 15.13 -8.48
C GLY A 311 17.24 14.25 -9.66
N PHE A 312 17.48 12.96 -9.41
CA PHE A 312 17.97 12.00 -10.43
C PHE A 312 16.85 11.22 -11.14
N ILE A 313 15.59 11.45 -10.77
CA ILE A 313 14.44 10.72 -11.34
C ILE A 313 14.29 10.94 -12.85
N PRO A 314 14.39 12.18 -13.39
CA PRO A 314 14.23 12.39 -14.85
C PRO A 314 15.20 11.57 -15.69
N GLU A 315 16.46 11.45 -15.27
CA GLU A 315 17.46 10.65 -15.99
C GLU A 315 17.12 9.15 -15.99
N LEU A 316 16.68 8.61 -14.84
CA LEU A 316 16.26 7.21 -14.76
C LEU A 316 15.04 6.93 -15.64
N GLN A 317 14.09 7.86 -15.67
CA GLN A 317 12.89 7.75 -16.50
C GLN A 317 13.25 7.75 -17.98
N GLU A 318 14.05 8.70 -18.45
CA GLU A 318 14.50 8.79 -19.84
C GLU A 318 15.21 7.50 -20.26
N ARG A 319 16.18 7.02 -19.48
CA ARG A 319 16.93 5.81 -19.78
C ARG A 319 16.05 4.57 -19.89
N ASN A 320 15.13 4.38 -18.94
CA ASN A 320 14.22 3.23 -18.94
C ASN A 320 13.21 3.32 -20.09
N VAL A 321 12.60 4.47 -20.32
CA VAL A 321 11.65 4.65 -21.44
C VAL A 321 12.35 4.39 -22.77
N LYS A 322 13.54 4.99 -22.98
CA LYS A 322 14.32 4.77 -24.18
C LYS A 322 14.67 3.29 -24.39
N ALA A 323 15.06 2.57 -23.34
CA ALA A 323 15.43 1.15 -23.44
C ALA A 323 14.30 0.27 -24.00
N PHE A 324 13.06 0.52 -23.62
CA PHE A 324 11.91 -0.24 -24.09
C PHE A 324 11.32 0.27 -25.40
N VAL A 325 11.43 1.56 -25.69
CA VAL A 325 11.09 2.13 -27.00
C VAL A 325 12.03 1.60 -28.08
N ASP A 326 13.33 1.59 -27.81
CA ASP A 326 14.34 1.03 -28.73
C ASP A 326 14.14 -0.49 -28.96
N ALA A 327 13.61 -1.18 -27.96
CA ALA A 327 13.24 -2.60 -28.05
C ALA A 327 11.97 -2.85 -28.88
N GLY A 328 11.20 -1.83 -29.22
CA GLY A 328 10.01 -1.92 -30.06
C GLY A 328 8.85 -2.72 -29.43
N VAL A 329 8.67 -2.64 -28.11
CA VAL A 329 7.62 -3.36 -27.39
C VAL A 329 6.47 -2.45 -26.97
N ASP A 330 5.23 -2.92 -27.16
CA ASP A 330 4.01 -2.20 -26.78
C ASP A 330 3.57 -2.48 -25.33
N THR A 331 4.08 -3.55 -24.73
CA THR A 331 3.78 -3.95 -23.35
C THR A 331 5.05 -4.31 -22.61
N VAL A 332 5.23 -3.75 -21.42
CA VAL A 332 6.35 -4.02 -20.52
C VAL A 332 5.82 -4.68 -19.24
N LEU A 333 6.28 -5.90 -18.97
CA LEU A 333 5.94 -6.63 -17.75
C LEU A 333 6.89 -6.29 -16.62
N THR A 334 6.36 -6.27 -15.42
CA THR A 334 7.12 -6.23 -14.17
C THR A 334 6.65 -7.33 -13.23
N MET A 335 7.52 -7.78 -12.33
CA MET A 335 7.17 -8.66 -11.22
C MET A 335 7.49 -8.05 -9.86
N CYS A 336 7.80 -6.77 -9.81
CA CYS A 336 8.03 -6.01 -8.58
C CYS A 336 6.95 -4.96 -8.42
N ALA A 337 6.11 -5.10 -7.39
CA ALA A 337 5.01 -4.19 -7.10
C ALA A 337 5.43 -2.71 -7.04
N GLY A 338 6.59 -2.42 -6.43
CA GLY A 338 7.14 -1.06 -6.37
C GLY A 338 7.55 -0.52 -7.74
N CYS A 339 8.20 -1.35 -8.57
CA CYS A 339 8.59 -0.96 -9.93
C CYS A 339 7.35 -0.73 -10.80
N GLY A 340 6.41 -1.67 -10.82
CA GLY A 340 5.17 -1.54 -11.60
C GLY A 340 4.36 -0.31 -11.21
N SER A 341 4.17 -0.06 -9.91
CA SER A 341 3.48 1.15 -9.43
C SER A 341 4.19 2.44 -9.88
N THR A 342 5.52 2.46 -9.86
CA THR A 342 6.29 3.64 -10.29
C THR A 342 6.21 3.85 -11.79
N LEU A 343 6.37 2.79 -12.59
CA LEU A 343 6.26 2.88 -14.04
C LEU A 343 4.84 3.29 -14.50
N LYS A 344 3.78 2.78 -13.83
CA LYS A 344 2.39 3.13 -14.18
C LYS A 344 2.00 4.55 -13.75
N ASN A 345 2.52 5.05 -12.62
CA ASN A 345 1.96 6.24 -11.98
C ASN A 345 2.91 7.45 -11.93
N ASP A 346 4.21 7.22 -12.03
CA ASP A 346 5.21 8.27 -11.88
C ASP A 346 6.00 8.50 -13.21
N TYR A 347 5.85 7.59 -14.21
CA TYR A 347 6.43 7.74 -15.54
C TYR A 347 5.36 8.19 -16.56
N ASN A 348 5.82 8.81 -17.65
CA ASN A 348 5.05 8.97 -18.87
C ASN A 348 5.60 7.99 -19.92
N THR A 349 4.93 6.83 -20.06
CA THR A 349 5.40 5.75 -20.97
C THR A 349 4.54 5.70 -22.23
N PRO A 350 5.13 5.52 -23.43
CA PRO A 350 4.38 5.29 -24.67
C PRO A 350 3.92 3.83 -24.83
N PHE A 351 4.23 2.95 -23.86
CA PHE A 351 3.87 1.54 -23.82
C PHE A 351 3.02 1.24 -22.58
N ARG A 352 2.25 0.16 -22.65
CA ARG A 352 1.52 -0.39 -21.50
C ARG A 352 2.49 -0.97 -20.49
N VAL A 353 2.27 -0.73 -19.20
CA VAL A 353 2.97 -1.43 -18.11
C VAL A 353 1.99 -2.38 -17.43
N ALA A 354 2.36 -3.64 -17.26
CA ALA A 354 1.53 -4.64 -16.60
C ALA A 354 2.34 -5.44 -15.55
N ASP A 355 1.68 -5.87 -14.48
CA ASP A 355 2.25 -6.89 -13.60
C ASP A 355 2.17 -8.26 -14.28
N ILE A 356 3.13 -9.14 -14.05
CA ILE A 356 3.15 -10.48 -14.66
C ILE A 356 1.88 -11.27 -14.33
N THR A 357 1.32 -11.10 -13.11
CA THR A 357 0.10 -11.79 -12.70
C THR A 357 -1.14 -11.24 -13.39
N GLU A 358 -1.18 -9.91 -13.58
CA GLU A 358 -2.22 -9.22 -14.36
C GLU A 358 -2.23 -9.75 -15.80
N PHE A 359 -1.06 -9.76 -16.42
CA PHE A 359 -0.91 -10.17 -17.81
C PHE A 359 -1.26 -11.65 -18.04
N LEU A 360 -0.75 -12.57 -17.20
CA LEU A 360 -1.06 -13.99 -17.31
C LEU A 360 -2.54 -14.28 -17.08
N ALA A 361 -3.17 -13.62 -16.12
CA ALA A 361 -4.61 -13.79 -15.87
C ALA A 361 -5.46 -13.27 -17.05
N GLU A 362 -5.01 -12.21 -17.75
CA GLU A 362 -5.69 -11.62 -18.89
C GLU A 362 -5.61 -12.50 -20.15
N ILE A 363 -4.42 -12.98 -20.49
CA ILE A 363 -4.22 -13.77 -21.72
C ILE A 363 -4.52 -15.25 -21.55
N GLY A 364 -4.71 -15.71 -20.31
CA GLY A 364 -4.80 -17.12 -19.94
C GLY A 364 -3.43 -17.81 -19.89
N PHE A 365 -3.31 -18.80 -19.03
CA PHE A 365 -2.08 -19.55 -18.81
C PHE A 365 -2.35 -21.04 -18.80
N GLU A 366 -1.33 -21.86 -19.02
CA GLU A 366 -1.41 -23.30 -18.88
C GLU A 366 -1.68 -23.68 -17.41
N GLU A 367 -2.64 -24.57 -17.17
CA GLU A 367 -3.00 -25.01 -15.82
C GLU A 367 -1.87 -25.85 -15.23
N PRO A 368 -1.27 -25.45 -14.10
CA PRO A 368 -0.23 -26.22 -13.42
C PRO A 368 -0.81 -27.39 -12.63
N ALA A 369 0.02 -28.34 -12.23
CA ALA A 369 -0.36 -29.31 -11.21
C ALA A 369 -0.39 -28.64 -9.82
N LYS A 370 -1.20 -29.19 -8.91
CA LYS A 370 -1.27 -28.71 -7.52
C LYS A 370 0.03 -29.01 -6.77
N VAL A 371 0.53 -27.99 -6.06
CA VAL A 371 1.68 -28.10 -5.17
C VAL A 371 1.19 -28.25 -3.73
N GLU A 372 1.68 -29.27 -3.03
CA GLU A 372 1.28 -29.61 -1.66
C GLU A 372 1.57 -28.50 -0.66
N GLY A 373 0.71 -28.38 0.34
CA GLY A 373 0.82 -27.41 1.44
C GLY A 373 -0.32 -26.42 1.49
N THR A 374 -0.36 -25.70 2.61
CA THR A 374 -1.31 -24.61 2.85
C THR A 374 -0.61 -23.28 2.57
N TYR A 375 -1.18 -22.51 1.68
CA TYR A 375 -0.64 -21.22 1.22
C TYR A 375 -1.52 -20.05 1.63
N THR A 376 -0.92 -18.94 2.01
CA THR A 376 -1.61 -17.65 2.17
C THR A 376 -0.99 -16.60 1.26
N TYR A 377 -1.78 -15.58 0.87
CA TYR A 377 -1.30 -14.53 -0.01
C TYR A 377 -1.08 -13.21 0.73
N HIS A 378 0.09 -12.63 0.57
CA HIS A 378 0.35 -11.27 1.00
C HIS A 378 0.22 -10.28 -0.15
N ASP A 379 -0.76 -9.38 -0.07
CA ASP A 379 -0.95 -8.29 -1.02
C ASP A 379 0.15 -7.22 -0.84
N PRO A 380 1.06 -7.05 -1.80
CA PRO A 380 1.98 -5.91 -1.76
C PRO A 380 1.19 -4.61 -1.94
N CYS A 381 1.40 -3.65 -1.05
CA CYS A 381 0.65 -2.39 -1.05
C CYS A 381 0.70 -1.65 -2.40
N HIS A 382 1.87 -1.66 -3.04
CA HIS A 382 2.06 -1.01 -4.35
C HIS A 382 1.52 -1.84 -5.52
N LEU A 383 1.11 -3.09 -5.31
CA LEU A 383 0.32 -3.84 -6.27
C LEU A 383 -1.17 -3.57 -6.06
N LEU A 384 -1.65 -3.88 -4.86
CA LEU A 384 -3.05 -3.73 -4.50
C LEU A 384 -3.56 -2.29 -4.68
N ARG A 385 -2.90 -1.30 -4.02
CA ARG A 385 -3.36 0.10 -4.00
C ARG A 385 -2.69 0.97 -5.05
N GLY A 386 -1.45 0.64 -5.39
CA GLY A 386 -0.69 1.39 -6.39
C GLY A 386 -1.00 1.02 -7.83
N GLN A 387 -1.56 -0.18 -8.07
CA GLN A 387 -1.88 -0.68 -9.42
C GLN A 387 -3.29 -1.26 -9.54
N HIS A 388 -4.06 -1.33 -8.43
CA HIS A 388 -5.41 -1.90 -8.36
C HIS A 388 -5.47 -3.38 -8.79
N ILE A 389 -4.42 -4.15 -8.46
CA ILE A 389 -4.29 -5.57 -8.77
C ILE A 389 -4.38 -6.37 -7.46
N SER A 390 -5.39 -7.22 -7.34
CA SER A 390 -5.66 -8.06 -6.17
C SER A 390 -6.11 -9.46 -6.56
N GLU A 391 -7.09 -9.59 -7.45
CA GLU A 391 -7.69 -10.85 -7.83
C GLU A 391 -6.77 -11.69 -8.74
N GLN A 392 -6.01 -11.05 -9.61
CA GLN A 392 -5.17 -11.73 -10.59
C GLN A 392 -4.12 -12.65 -9.94
N PRO A 393 -3.34 -12.20 -8.92
CA PRO A 393 -2.45 -13.11 -8.20
C PRO A 393 -3.19 -14.26 -7.52
N ARG A 394 -4.42 -14.02 -7.02
CA ARG A 394 -5.26 -15.03 -6.40
C ARG A 394 -5.74 -16.10 -7.39
N VAL A 395 -6.03 -15.70 -8.64
CA VAL A 395 -6.38 -16.63 -9.72
C VAL A 395 -5.22 -17.59 -9.97
N LEU A 396 -4.00 -17.09 -10.14
CA LEU A 396 -2.81 -17.91 -10.34
C LEU A 396 -2.53 -18.79 -9.12
N LEU A 397 -2.63 -18.24 -7.91
CA LEU A 397 -2.37 -18.99 -6.69
C LEU A 397 -3.39 -20.11 -6.49
N LYS A 398 -4.68 -19.86 -6.73
CA LYS A 398 -5.74 -20.89 -6.65
C LYS A 398 -5.55 -22.00 -7.67
N SER A 399 -4.93 -21.73 -8.84
CA SER A 399 -4.65 -22.77 -9.83
C SER A 399 -3.56 -23.75 -9.37
N VAL A 400 -2.54 -23.27 -8.65
CA VAL A 400 -1.35 -24.06 -8.31
C VAL A 400 -1.32 -24.56 -6.86
N ALA A 401 -1.89 -23.81 -5.91
CA ALA A 401 -1.90 -24.22 -4.50
C ALA A 401 -2.88 -25.37 -4.24
N GLU A 402 -2.46 -26.39 -3.46
CA GLU A 402 -3.35 -27.43 -2.99
C GLU A 402 -4.42 -26.85 -2.06
N LYS A 403 -3.99 -26.07 -1.07
CA LYS A 403 -4.90 -25.36 -0.15
C LYS A 403 -4.52 -23.88 -0.06
N PHE A 404 -5.49 -23.01 -0.28
CA PHE A 404 -5.33 -21.57 -0.16
C PHE A 404 -6.23 -21.01 0.95
N VAL A 405 -5.62 -20.29 1.90
CA VAL A 405 -6.30 -19.56 2.97
C VAL A 405 -6.00 -18.06 2.77
N ASP A 406 -7.00 -17.31 2.39
CA ASP A 406 -6.84 -15.87 2.16
C ASP A 406 -6.79 -15.10 3.49
N MET A 407 -6.20 -13.92 3.47
CA MET A 407 -6.14 -13.02 4.62
C MET A 407 -6.32 -11.56 4.20
N SER A 408 -6.89 -10.75 5.08
CA SER A 408 -7.13 -9.34 4.82
C SER A 408 -5.84 -8.58 4.48
N PRO A 409 -5.88 -7.64 3.51
CA PRO A 409 -4.71 -6.87 3.11
C PRO A 409 -4.19 -5.96 4.24
N ARG A 410 -2.89 -6.06 4.55
CA ARG A 410 -2.19 -5.19 5.50
C ARG A 410 -0.74 -4.99 5.06
N CYS A 411 -0.18 -3.80 5.29
CA CYS A 411 1.21 -3.50 4.98
C CYS A 411 2.18 -4.38 5.78
N CYS A 412 3.24 -4.88 5.12
CA CYS A 412 4.30 -5.63 5.79
C CYS A 412 5.29 -4.76 6.59
N GLY A 413 5.29 -3.44 6.41
CA GLY A 413 6.21 -2.52 7.10
C GLY A 413 7.47 -2.13 6.30
N ALA A 414 7.80 -2.82 5.21
CA ALA A 414 9.07 -2.60 4.50
C ALA A 414 9.12 -1.37 3.59
N GLY A 415 7.93 -0.86 3.17
CA GLY A 415 7.80 0.19 2.16
C GLY A 415 8.28 1.58 2.60
N GLY A 416 8.26 2.54 1.66
CA GLY A 416 8.51 3.95 1.94
C GLY A 416 9.91 4.29 2.47
N GLY A 417 10.89 3.40 2.33
CA GLY A 417 12.21 3.57 2.92
C GLY A 417 12.29 3.23 4.42
N VAL A 418 11.18 2.82 5.07
CA VAL A 418 11.15 2.52 6.51
C VAL A 418 12.11 1.37 6.85
N LYS A 419 12.10 0.28 6.07
CA LYS A 419 13.00 -0.85 6.30
C LYS A 419 14.49 -0.48 6.24
N SER A 420 14.86 0.41 5.34
CA SER A 420 16.26 0.83 5.20
C SER A 420 16.67 1.91 6.20
N GLY A 421 15.77 2.83 6.55
CA GLY A 421 16.05 3.97 7.42
C GLY A 421 15.75 3.74 8.90
N GLN A 422 14.74 2.91 9.20
CA GLN A 422 14.18 2.69 10.54
C GLN A 422 13.77 1.21 10.68
N PRO A 423 14.75 0.25 10.66
CA PRO A 423 14.47 -1.18 10.60
C PRO A 423 13.66 -1.71 11.79
N GLU A 424 13.81 -1.11 12.96
CA GLU A 424 13.06 -1.48 14.17
C GLU A 424 11.57 -1.14 14.03
N GLU A 425 11.24 0.05 13.52
CA GLU A 425 9.86 0.42 13.24
C GLU A 425 9.25 -0.47 12.16
N ALA A 426 10.02 -0.81 11.12
CA ALA A 426 9.58 -1.75 10.10
C ALA A 426 9.23 -3.12 10.71
N ALA A 427 10.01 -3.60 11.65
CA ALA A 427 9.78 -4.87 12.36
C ALA A 427 8.49 -4.79 13.21
N LEU A 428 8.28 -3.70 13.97
CA LEU A 428 7.06 -3.51 14.77
C LEU A 428 5.79 -3.46 13.90
N ILE A 429 5.84 -2.76 12.75
CA ILE A 429 4.74 -2.75 11.78
C ILE A 429 4.52 -4.15 11.22
N GLY A 430 5.60 -4.89 10.93
CA GLY A 430 5.58 -6.24 10.40
C GLY A 430 5.05 -7.28 11.38
N ALA A 431 5.23 -7.09 12.69
CA ALA A 431 4.78 -8.02 13.72
C ALA A 431 3.27 -8.25 13.68
N VAL A 432 2.47 -7.20 13.48
CA VAL A 432 1.01 -7.34 13.33
C VAL A 432 0.66 -8.17 12.11
N ARG A 433 1.40 -8.02 10.99
CA ARG A 433 1.19 -8.86 9.80
C ARG A 433 1.59 -10.31 10.06
N ALA A 434 2.64 -10.54 10.85
CA ALA A 434 3.06 -11.88 11.25
C ALA A 434 1.99 -12.63 12.05
N GLU A 435 1.30 -11.97 12.98
CA GLU A 435 0.18 -12.58 13.70
C GLU A 435 -0.98 -12.95 12.76
N MET A 436 -1.34 -12.08 11.81
CA MET A 436 -2.37 -12.41 10.82
C MET A 436 -1.99 -13.62 9.95
N VAL A 437 -0.70 -13.76 9.60
CA VAL A 437 -0.20 -14.95 8.89
C VAL A 437 -0.36 -16.21 9.75
N LYS A 438 0.01 -16.12 11.02
CA LYS A 438 -0.12 -17.23 11.97
C LYS A 438 -1.56 -17.70 12.13
N GLU A 439 -2.52 -16.77 12.16
CA GLU A 439 -3.96 -17.09 12.25
C GLU A 439 -4.46 -17.89 11.04
N THR A 440 -3.82 -17.79 9.86
CA THR A 440 -4.19 -18.60 8.68
C THR A 440 -3.82 -20.06 8.79
N GLY A 441 -2.87 -20.41 9.66
CA GLY A 441 -2.29 -21.74 9.74
C GLY A 441 -1.54 -22.17 8.47
N ALA A 442 -1.09 -21.22 7.64
CA ALA A 442 -0.41 -21.51 6.39
C ALA A 442 1.04 -21.97 6.62
N ASP A 443 1.50 -22.91 5.78
CA ASP A 443 2.87 -23.39 5.74
C ASP A 443 3.78 -22.39 4.99
N TYR A 444 3.21 -21.71 4.00
CA TYR A 444 3.92 -20.79 3.10
C TYR A 444 3.17 -19.48 2.88
N ILE A 445 3.93 -18.40 2.76
CA ILE A 445 3.42 -17.12 2.30
C ILE A 445 3.75 -16.98 0.82
N VAL A 446 2.80 -16.52 0.01
CA VAL A 446 3.05 -16.17 -1.40
C VAL A 446 2.93 -14.67 -1.61
N THR A 447 3.84 -14.09 -2.38
CA THR A 447 3.80 -12.68 -2.78
C THR A 447 4.51 -12.48 -4.11
N VAL A 448 4.32 -11.33 -4.76
CA VAL A 448 5.05 -10.94 -5.97
C VAL A 448 6.13 -9.89 -5.72
N CYS A 449 6.21 -9.35 -4.50
CA CYS A 449 7.12 -8.25 -4.20
C CYS A 449 8.37 -8.75 -3.46
N PRO A 450 9.60 -8.53 -3.99
CA PRO A 450 10.82 -9.00 -3.38
C PRO A 450 11.13 -8.36 -2.02
N PHE A 451 10.67 -7.13 -1.78
CA PHE A 451 10.80 -6.47 -0.48
C PHE A 451 9.85 -7.07 0.56
N CYS A 452 8.63 -7.41 0.17
CA CYS A 452 7.69 -8.13 1.03
C CYS A 452 8.20 -9.54 1.33
N GLU A 453 8.70 -10.26 0.33
CA GLU A 453 9.29 -11.60 0.47
C GLU A 453 10.39 -11.58 1.54
N PHE A 454 11.39 -10.71 1.38
CA PHE A 454 12.50 -10.58 2.31
C PHE A 454 12.05 -10.20 3.73
N HIS A 455 11.15 -9.22 3.86
CA HIS A 455 10.75 -8.72 5.17
C HIS A 455 9.81 -9.68 5.91
N LEU A 456 8.85 -10.28 5.21
CA LEU A 456 7.94 -11.26 5.80
C LEU A 456 8.68 -12.50 6.27
N HIS A 457 9.67 -12.99 5.51
CA HIS A 457 10.52 -14.07 5.99
C HIS A 457 11.18 -13.74 7.33
N GLN A 458 11.70 -12.50 7.49
CA GLN A 458 12.34 -12.07 8.73
C GLN A 458 11.40 -11.98 9.93
N VAL A 459 10.15 -11.51 9.73
CA VAL A 459 9.22 -11.28 10.85
C VAL A 459 8.36 -12.49 11.18
N THR A 460 8.19 -13.44 10.24
CA THR A 460 7.37 -14.66 10.46
C THR A 460 8.19 -15.91 10.66
N GLY A 461 9.42 -15.97 10.15
CA GLY A 461 10.22 -17.18 10.06
C GLY A 461 9.76 -18.19 9.00
N LEU A 462 8.61 -17.95 8.35
CA LEU A 462 8.08 -18.83 7.30
C LEU A 462 8.80 -18.64 5.97
N THR A 463 8.78 -19.68 5.15
CA THR A 463 9.21 -19.56 3.75
C THR A 463 8.22 -18.71 2.97
N VAL A 464 8.73 -17.67 2.31
CA VAL A 464 7.95 -16.81 1.42
C VAL A 464 8.32 -17.18 -0.01
N LYS A 465 7.35 -17.57 -0.81
CA LYS A 465 7.53 -17.95 -2.22
C LYS A 465 7.05 -16.82 -3.15
N ASN A 466 7.77 -16.60 -4.23
CA ASN A 466 7.25 -15.81 -5.34
C ASN A 466 6.22 -16.64 -6.13
N ILE A 467 5.16 -16.00 -6.62
CA ILE A 467 4.12 -16.71 -7.36
C ILE A 467 4.64 -17.37 -8.65
N ALA A 468 5.60 -16.73 -9.33
CA ALA A 468 6.21 -17.31 -10.52
C ALA A 468 6.98 -18.60 -10.21
N SER A 469 7.71 -18.62 -9.09
CA SER A 469 8.41 -19.84 -8.64
C SER A 469 7.44 -20.96 -8.29
N LEU A 470 6.31 -20.64 -7.64
CA LEU A 470 5.29 -21.62 -7.30
C LEU A 470 4.58 -22.17 -8.57
N MET A 471 4.28 -21.32 -9.54
CA MET A 471 3.73 -21.74 -10.84
C MET A 471 4.68 -22.70 -11.57
N LEU A 472 5.97 -22.37 -11.61
CA LEU A 472 6.98 -23.23 -12.25
C LEU A 472 7.12 -24.58 -11.53
N GLU A 473 7.03 -24.59 -10.19
CA GLU A 473 7.00 -25.85 -9.40
C GLU A 473 5.83 -26.74 -9.82
N GLY A 474 4.64 -26.13 -9.99
CA GLY A 474 3.45 -26.84 -10.47
C GLY A 474 3.60 -27.36 -11.91
N TYR A 475 4.24 -26.62 -12.81
CA TYR A 475 4.52 -27.09 -14.16
C TYR A 475 5.49 -28.27 -14.18
N ARG A 476 6.59 -28.19 -13.42
CA ARG A 476 7.53 -29.30 -13.29
C ARG A 476 6.89 -30.57 -12.73
N LYS A 477 5.99 -30.41 -11.75
CA LYS A 477 5.23 -31.55 -11.20
C LYS A 477 4.25 -32.15 -12.21
N LYS A 478 3.72 -31.37 -13.14
CA LYS A 478 2.85 -31.85 -14.21
C LYS A 478 3.58 -32.67 -15.28
N ASP A 479 4.87 -32.32 -15.50
CA ASP A 479 5.72 -32.95 -16.51
C ASP A 479 6.35 -34.29 -16.02
N CYS A 480 6.30 -34.55 -14.69
CA CYS A 480 6.76 -35.81 -14.08
C CYS A 480 5.65 -36.83 -14.00
#